data_386d53cbf1c60662b7367faca835fc71
#
_entry.id   386d53cbf1c60662b7367faca835fc71
#
_cell.length_a   1.000
_cell.length_b   1.000
_cell.length_c   1.000
_cell.angle_alpha   90.00
_cell.angle_beta   90.00
_cell.angle_gamma   90.00
#
_symmetry.space_group_name_H-M   'P 1'
#
loop_
_entity.id
_entity.type
_entity.pdbx_description
1 polymer ?
#
loop_
_entity_poly.entity_id
_entity_poly.type
_entity_poly.pdbx_seq_one_letter_code
_entity_poly.pdbx_strand_id
1 'polypeptide(L)'
;MKKIITLIGLAVMLVGCGEKVDPRVAQEKLRHSPGFNDARRVCSQCHALPNPDQHPPAAWPSVVARMESYIRGSNKRPPTDAELEALIGYFQANSTWK
;
A
#
# COMPACT_ATOMS: atom_id res chain seq x y z
N MET A 1 44.33 44.46 8.68
CA MET A 1 43.84 44.09 8.49
C MET A 1 43.14 43.30 8.20
N LYS A 2 42.74 42.88 8.05
CA LYS A 2 42.08 42.22 7.71
C LYS A 2 41.32 41.35 7.70
N LYS A 3 40.77 40.97 7.61
CA LYS A 3 40.01 40.30 7.51
C LYS A 3 39.42 39.32 7.25
N ILE A 4 38.96 38.85 7.15
CA ILE A 4 38.45 38.00 6.82
C ILE A 4 37.63 37.23 6.69
N ILE A 5 37.10 37.00 6.50
CA ILE A 5 36.26 36.38 6.30
C ILE A 5 35.81 35.37 6.22
N THR A 6 35.47 34.81 6.02
CA THR A 6 35.06 33.84 5.82
C THR A 6 34.25 33.17 5.70
N LEU A 7 33.68 33.04 5.47
CA LEU A 7 32.86 32.38 5.20
C LEU A 7 32.39 31.40 5.17
N ILE A 8 31.91 30.92 5.04
CA ILE A 8 31.40 30.07 4.96
C ILE A 8 30.80 29.22 4.60
N GLY A 9 30.48 28.88 4.21
CA GLY A 9 30.01 28.04 3.80
C GLY A 9 29.19 27.34 3.99
N LEU A 10 28.59 27.07 3.99
CA LEU A 10 27.74 26.35 4.15
C LEU A 10 27.32 25.37 3.68
N ALA A 11 27.18 24.93 3.26
CA ALA A 11 26.93 23.86 2.95
C ALA A 11 25.76 23.37 3.12
N VAL A 12 25.15 23.15 2.80
CA VAL A 12 24.08 22.70 2.95
C VAL A 12 23.71 21.67 2.51
N MET A 13 23.63 21.02 2.31
CA MET A 13 23.32 19.98 1.90
C MET A 13 22.21 19.44 1.96
N LEU A 14 21.61 19.20 1.68
CA LEU A 14 20.58 18.69 1.58
C LEU A 14 20.31 17.66 1.24
N VAL A 15 20.09 17.13 0.87
CA VAL A 15 19.86 16.09 0.62
C VAL A 15 18.71 15.67 0.40
N GLY A 16 18.16 15.64 0.35
CA GLY A 16 16.98 15.28 0.13
C GLY A 16 16.60 14.27 -0.54
N CYS A 17 16.54 13.91 -1.05
CA CYS A 17 16.38 13.02 -1.77
C CYS A 17 15.49 12.07 -1.57
N GLY A 18 15.05 11.70 -2.11
CA GLY A 18 14.39 10.66 -2.23
C GLY A 18 13.70 10.20 -1.16
N GLU A 19 12.71 10.27 -1.05
CA GLU A 19 12.22 9.76 -0.09
C GLU A 19 12.02 8.40 -0.28
N LYS A 20 12.77 7.58 -0.11
CA LYS A 20 12.57 6.27 -0.12
C LYS A 20 11.88 5.91 1.09
N VAL A 21 10.69 5.50 1.07
CA VAL A 21 9.96 5.03 2.23
C VAL A 21 10.54 3.68 2.63
N ASP A 22 10.87 3.56 3.88
CA ASP A 22 11.32 2.28 4.42
C ASP A 22 10.21 1.26 4.22
N PRO A 23 10.50 0.10 3.66
CA PRO A 23 9.48 -0.94 3.48
C PRO A 23 8.75 -1.33 4.77
N ARG A 24 9.43 -1.26 5.90
CA ARG A 24 8.79 -1.58 7.17
C ARG A 24 7.75 -0.54 7.53
N VAL A 25 8.05 0.73 7.28
CA VAL A 25 7.11 1.82 7.56
C VAL A 25 5.90 1.70 6.64
N ALA A 26 6.13 1.37 5.38
CA ALA A 26 5.06 1.21 4.43
C ALA A 26 4.15 0.04 4.83
N GLN A 27 4.74 -1.06 5.26
CA GLN A 27 3.97 -2.22 5.72
C GLN A 27 3.16 -1.88 6.95
N GLU A 28 3.76 -1.16 7.88
CA GLU A 28 3.07 -0.80 9.10
C GLU A 28 1.88 0.09 8.80
N LYS A 29 2.04 1.02 7.88
CA LYS A 29 0.95 1.88 7.48
C LYS A 29 -0.21 1.08 6.91
N LEU A 30 0.09 0.09 6.07
CA LEU A 30 -0.95 -0.73 5.49
C LEU A 30 -1.70 -1.54 6.54
N ARG A 31 -0.98 -2.04 7.54
CA ARG A 31 -1.62 -2.83 8.58
C ARG A 31 -2.64 -2.04 9.38
N HIS A 32 -2.47 -0.73 9.46
CA HIS A 32 -3.39 0.10 10.20
C HIS A 32 -4.47 0.74 9.31
N SER A 33 -4.48 0.39 8.04
CA SER A 33 -5.47 0.95 7.13
C SER A 33 -6.81 0.25 7.28
N PRO A 34 -7.92 0.99 7.17
CA PRO A 34 -9.23 0.36 7.20
C PRO A 34 -9.34 -0.72 6.14
N GLY A 35 -9.95 -1.84 6.49
CA GLY A 35 -10.13 -2.94 5.57
C GLY A 35 -8.95 -3.89 5.44
N PHE A 36 -7.80 -3.55 6.06
CA PHE A 36 -6.64 -4.43 5.96
C PHE A 36 -6.93 -5.83 6.49
N ASN A 37 -7.56 -5.94 7.64
CA ASN A 37 -7.82 -7.24 8.24
C ASN A 37 -8.76 -8.07 7.37
N ASP A 38 -9.74 -7.43 6.74
CA ASP A 38 -10.65 -8.13 5.83
C ASP A 38 -9.89 -8.62 4.60
N ALA A 39 -9.04 -7.75 4.04
CA ALA A 39 -8.24 -8.14 2.89
C ALA A 39 -7.33 -9.30 3.23
N ARG A 40 -6.69 -9.25 4.39
CA ARG A 40 -5.79 -10.33 4.80
C ARG A 40 -6.54 -11.64 4.97
N ARG A 41 -7.69 -11.60 5.62
CA ARG A 41 -8.46 -12.82 5.82
C ARG A 41 -8.86 -13.46 4.50
N VAL A 42 -9.36 -12.65 3.60
CA VAL A 42 -9.90 -13.18 2.34
C VAL A 42 -8.81 -13.52 1.34
N CYS A 43 -7.89 -12.60 1.13
CA CYS A 43 -6.95 -12.73 0.02
C CYS A 43 -5.75 -13.60 0.32
N SER A 44 -5.38 -13.77 1.60
CA SER A 44 -4.21 -14.57 1.90
C SER A 44 -4.52 -16.04 2.13
N GLN A 45 -5.70 -16.49 1.78
CA GLN A 45 -6.03 -17.92 1.88
C GLN A 45 -5.25 -18.77 0.89
N CYS A 46 -4.86 -18.21 -0.25
CA CYS A 46 -4.17 -18.96 -1.29
C CYS A 46 -2.73 -18.50 -1.50
N HIS A 47 -2.47 -17.23 -1.32
CA HIS A 47 -1.13 -16.69 -1.51
C HIS A 47 -1.04 -15.40 -0.70
N ALA A 48 0.13 -14.77 -0.74
CA ALA A 48 0.34 -13.56 0.04
C ALA A 48 -0.60 -12.44 -0.42
N LEU A 49 -0.95 -11.59 0.52
CA LEU A 49 -1.82 -10.45 0.24
C LEU A 49 -1.17 -9.55 -0.81
N PRO A 50 -1.89 -9.21 -1.88
CA PRO A 50 -1.32 -8.35 -2.92
C PRO A 50 -1.02 -6.94 -2.40
N ASN A 51 -0.04 -6.31 -3.03
CA ASN A 51 0.27 -4.93 -2.73
C ASN A 51 -0.76 -4.04 -3.43
N PRO A 52 -1.36 -3.06 -2.74
CA PRO A 52 -2.33 -2.17 -3.38
C PRO A 52 -1.81 -1.45 -4.61
N ASP A 53 -0.49 -1.28 -4.71
CA ASP A 53 0.09 -0.58 -5.85
C ASP A 53 0.15 -1.42 -7.13
N GLN A 54 -0.29 -2.64 -7.09
CA GLN A 54 -0.28 -3.48 -8.30
C GLN A 54 -1.30 -3.04 -9.33
N HIS A 55 -2.30 -2.29 -8.92
CA HIS A 55 -3.35 -1.82 -9.83
C HIS A 55 -3.79 -0.42 -9.47
N PRO A 56 -4.27 0.37 -10.44
CA PRO A 56 -4.85 1.66 -10.12
C PRO A 56 -6.15 1.49 -9.32
N PRO A 57 -6.53 2.50 -8.55
CA PRO A 57 -7.72 2.37 -7.70
C PRO A 57 -8.96 1.92 -8.45
N ALA A 58 -9.18 2.44 -9.66
CA ALA A 58 -10.38 2.12 -10.42
C ALA A 58 -10.42 0.67 -10.91
N ALA A 59 -9.28 0.00 -10.96
CA ALA A 59 -9.22 -1.38 -11.43
C ALA A 59 -9.47 -2.40 -10.32
N TRP A 60 -9.31 -2.00 -9.06
CA TRP A 60 -9.39 -2.95 -7.97
C TRP A 60 -10.72 -3.69 -7.87
N PRO A 61 -11.89 -3.04 -8.09
CA PRO A 61 -13.13 -3.80 -8.02
C PRO A 61 -13.16 -5.00 -8.97
N SER A 62 -12.68 -4.85 -10.20
CA SER A 62 -12.62 -5.96 -11.16
C SER A 62 -11.62 -7.03 -10.74
N VAL A 63 -10.48 -6.60 -10.23
CA VAL A 63 -9.45 -7.54 -9.79
C VAL A 63 -9.98 -8.37 -8.63
N VAL A 64 -10.65 -7.72 -7.67
CA VAL A 64 -11.21 -8.41 -6.51
C VAL A 64 -12.33 -9.35 -6.95
N ALA A 65 -13.16 -8.93 -7.90
CA ALA A 65 -14.24 -9.79 -8.39
C ALA A 65 -13.68 -11.08 -8.99
N ARG A 66 -12.55 -10.99 -9.68
CA ARG A 66 -11.94 -12.18 -10.26
C ARG A 66 -11.38 -13.07 -9.16
N MET A 67 -10.76 -12.50 -8.14
CA MET A 67 -10.27 -13.28 -7.02
C MET A 67 -11.40 -13.96 -6.26
N GLU A 68 -12.51 -13.26 -6.08
CA GLU A 68 -13.67 -13.81 -5.42
C GLU A 68 -14.20 -15.03 -6.18
N SER A 69 -14.19 -14.95 -7.49
CA SER A 69 -14.63 -16.05 -8.33
C SER A 69 -13.74 -17.29 -8.11
N TYR A 70 -12.45 -17.10 -8.02
CA TYR A 70 -11.54 -18.21 -7.73
C TYR A 70 -11.76 -18.78 -6.34
N ILE A 71 -12.00 -17.93 -5.36
CA ILE A 71 -12.24 -18.39 -4.00
C ILE A 71 -13.51 -19.24 -3.96
N ARG A 72 -14.56 -18.81 -4.64
CA ARG A 72 -15.80 -19.55 -4.65
C ARG A 72 -15.70 -20.87 -5.40
N GLY A 73 -14.79 -20.95 -6.35
CA GLY A 73 -14.56 -22.20 -7.08
C GLY A 73 -13.59 -23.14 -6.38
N SER A 74 -13.05 -22.74 -5.22
CA SER A 74 -12.13 -23.60 -4.47
C SER A 74 -12.76 -23.86 -3.13
N ASN A 75 -12.11 -24.61 -2.29
CA ASN A 75 -12.70 -24.92 -1.01
C ASN A 75 -12.34 -23.87 0.03
N LYS A 76 -12.28 -22.63 -0.35
CA LYS A 76 -11.94 -21.55 0.56
C LYS A 76 -13.18 -20.80 0.98
N ARG A 77 -13.06 -20.03 2.05
CA ARG A 77 -14.20 -19.30 2.56
C ARG A 77 -14.35 -17.98 1.81
N PRO A 78 -15.47 -17.78 1.11
CA PRO A 78 -15.65 -16.54 0.36
C PRO A 78 -15.91 -15.35 1.28
N PRO A 79 -15.69 -14.14 0.79
CA PRO A 79 -15.97 -12.96 1.60
C PRO A 79 -17.48 -12.72 1.73
N THR A 80 -17.87 -12.12 2.85
CA THR A 80 -19.20 -11.56 2.97
C THR A 80 -19.25 -10.26 2.18
N ASP A 81 -20.45 -9.73 1.95
CA ASP A 81 -20.59 -8.46 1.25
C ASP A 81 -19.87 -7.34 2.00
N ALA A 82 -19.96 -7.32 3.33
CA ALA A 82 -19.30 -6.30 4.12
C ALA A 82 -17.78 -6.41 4.01
N GLU A 83 -17.25 -7.63 4.04
CA GLU A 83 -15.82 -7.85 3.88
C GLU A 83 -15.37 -7.43 2.49
N LEU A 84 -16.17 -7.73 1.49
CA LEU A 84 -15.84 -7.39 0.12
C LEU A 84 -15.74 -5.88 -0.06
N GLU A 85 -16.70 -5.15 0.48
CA GLU A 85 -16.68 -3.70 0.40
C GLU A 85 -15.47 -3.13 1.14
N ALA A 86 -15.18 -3.65 2.31
CA ALA A 86 -14.07 -3.16 3.11
C ALA A 86 -12.74 -3.42 2.44
N LEU A 87 -12.54 -4.60 1.87
CA LEU A 87 -11.26 -4.91 1.25
C LEU A 87 -11.05 -4.17 -0.07
N ILE A 88 -12.11 -3.95 -0.82
CA ILE A 88 -11.99 -3.12 -2.02
C ILE A 88 -11.58 -1.70 -1.62
N GLY A 89 -12.22 -1.15 -0.59
CA GLY A 89 -11.86 0.16 -0.08
C GLY A 89 -10.41 0.24 0.36
N TYR A 90 -9.92 -0.82 1.00
CA TYR A 90 -8.53 -0.89 1.42
C TYR A 90 -7.58 -0.77 0.22
N PHE A 91 -7.80 -1.56 -0.82
CA PHE A 91 -6.93 -1.52 -1.99
C PHE A 91 -7.01 -0.18 -2.71
N GLN A 92 -8.21 0.37 -2.85
CA GLN A 92 -8.37 1.64 -3.53
C GLN A 92 -7.71 2.79 -2.77
N ALA A 93 -7.87 2.81 -1.45
CA ALA A 93 -7.34 3.89 -0.64
C ALA A 93 -5.82 3.87 -0.55
N ASN A 94 -5.22 2.70 -0.71
CA ASN A 94 -3.78 2.56 -0.54
C ASN A 94 -3.01 2.40 -1.85
N SER A 95 -3.70 2.44 -2.98
CA SER A 95 -3.00 2.35 -4.26
C SER A 95 -2.43 3.71 -4.61
N THR A 96 -1.13 3.74 -4.86
CA THR A 96 -0.47 4.96 -5.33
C THR A 96 -0.16 4.87 -6.83
N TRP A 97 -0.76 3.92 -7.50
CA TRP A 97 -0.56 3.74 -8.93
C TRP A 97 -1.01 4.98 -9.68
N LYS A 98 -0.21 5.46 -10.59
CA LYS A 98 -0.53 6.64 -11.39
C LYS A 98 -0.70 6.33 -12.84
#